data_d035e850e07aa841b886a66ea443a6ef
#
_entry.id   d035e850e07aa841b886a66ea443a6ef
#
_cell.length_a   1.000
_cell.length_b   1.000
_cell.length_c   1.000
_cell.angle_alpha   90.00
_cell.angle_beta   90.00
_cell.angle_gamma   90.00
#
_symmetry.space_group_name_H-M   'P 1'
#
loop_
_entity.id
_entity.type
_entity.pdbx_description
1 polymer ?
#
loop_
_entity_poly.entity_id
_entity_poly.type
_entity_poly.pdbx_seq_one_letter_code
_entity_poly.pdbx_strand_id
1 'polypeptide(L)'
;MAAITPNAAQHTNLPPMASRFVDVAALPWQRTIYEGVEAKTLLIERSSGLLTVLLKMAPGAKLPDHEHVLIEQTWVLEGSLECGEGVCRAGQFVWRPAGSRHEAWAGPEGGLMIAMFQIPNRFYEKDGRAIDFLGNDWKKSWSEAYERLETANF
;
A
#
# COMPACT_ATOMS: atom_id res chain seq x y z
N MET A 1 -6.64 15.21 8.87
CA MET A 1 -5.58 14.69 9.78
C MET A 1 -4.23 14.82 9.11
N ALA A 2 -3.22 15.19 9.87
CA ALA A 2 -1.86 15.29 9.36
C ALA A 2 -1.31 13.90 8.96
N ALA A 3 -0.31 13.92 8.08
CA ALA A 3 0.46 12.74 7.72
C ALA A 3 1.23 12.21 8.93
N ILE A 4 1.24 10.90 9.11
CA ILE A 4 1.95 10.23 10.22
C ILE A 4 2.70 8.99 9.73
N THR A 5 3.70 8.58 10.51
CA THR A 5 4.24 7.22 10.49
C THR A 5 3.70 6.50 11.72
N PRO A 6 2.77 5.55 11.57
CA PRO A 6 2.26 4.79 12.71
C PRO A 6 3.40 4.06 13.45
N ASN A 7 3.28 3.98 14.78
CA ASN A 7 4.26 3.30 15.65
C ASN A 7 5.67 3.93 15.71
N ALA A 8 5.84 5.14 15.19
CA ALA A 8 7.11 5.87 15.29
C ALA A 8 7.12 6.77 16.54
N ALA A 9 7.43 6.20 17.68
CA ALA A 9 7.41 6.89 18.99
C ALA A 9 8.29 8.14 19.01
N GLN A 10 9.41 8.14 18.29
CA GLN A 10 10.33 9.27 18.19
C GLN A 10 9.72 10.51 17.52
N HIS A 11 8.57 10.40 16.88
CA HIS A 11 7.89 11.52 16.25
C HIS A 11 6.92 12.28 17.17
N THR A 12 6.66 11.76 18.37
CA THR A 12 5.56 12.21 19.25
C THR A 12 5.59 13.71 19.57
N ASN A 13 6.77 14.25 19.80
CA ASN A 13 6.92 15.66 20.22
C ASN A 13 7.63 16.54 19.19
N LEU A 14 7.68 16.12 17.95
CA LEU A 14 8.29 16.92 16.90
C LEU A 14 7.45 18.14 16.56
N PRO A 15 8.07 19.29 16.27
CA PRO A 15 7.37 20.43 15.69
C PRO A 15 6.62 20.04 14.41
N PRO A 16 5.47 20.67 14.11
CA PRO A 16 4.66 20.29 12.94
C PRO A 16 5.40 20.29 11.60
N MET A 17 6.37 21.19 11.44
CA MET A 17 7.12 21.36 10.19
C MET A 17 8.46 20.60 10.18
N ALA A 18 8.79 19.86 11.22
CA ALA A 18 10.02 19.08 11.26
C ALA A 18 9.93 17.88 10.32
N SER A 19 11.06 17.53 9.72
CA SER A 19 11.16 16.27 8.96
C SER A 19 11.02 15.06 9.89
N ARG A 20 10.44 13.98 9.37
CA ARG A 20 10.28 12.72 10.09
C ARG A 20 11.26 11.70 9.54
N PHE A 21 12.24 11.34 10.36
CA PHE A 21 13.16 10.25 10.05
C PHE A 21 12.59 8.96 10.59
N VAL A 22 12.52 7.94 9.76
CA VAL A 22 11.89 6.66 10.09
C VAL A 22 12.95 5.57 10.13
N ASP A 23 13.16 4.98 11.30
CA ASP A 23 13.92 3.74 11.40
C ASP A 23 13.00 2.58 11.04
N VAL A 24 13.03 2.18 9.77
CA VAL A 24 12.14 1.15 9.24
C VAL A 24 12.33 -0.20 9.91
N ALA A 25 13.58 -0.51 10.33
CA ALA A 25 13.86 -1.77 11.03
C ALA A 25 13.16 -1.85 12.40
N ALA A 26 12.99 -0.71 13.06
CA ALA A 26 12.32 -0.64 14.36
C ALA A 26 10.80 -0.69 14.29
N LEU A 27 10.21 -0.47 13.13
CA LEU A 27 8.76 -0.55 12.96
C LEU A 27 8.29 -2.03 12.98
N PRO A 28 7.16 -2.31 13.65
CA PRO A 28 6.61 -3.67 13.65
C PRO A 28 6.03 -4.05 12.29
N TRP A 29 6.16 -5.31 11.91
CA TRP A 29 5.40 -5.87 10.81
C TRP A 29 3.95 -6.06 11.22
N GLN A 30 3.03 -5.64 10.38
CA GLN A 30 1.60 -5.88 10.54
C GLN A 30 1.15 -6.95 9.55
N ARG A 31 0.42 -7.93 10.03
CA ARG A 31 -0.22 -8.90 9.15
C ARG A 31 -1.36 -8.24 8.39
N THR A 32 -1.45 -8.53 7.10
CA THR A 32 -2.63 -8.22 6.32
C THR A 32 -3.64 -9.37 6.44
N ILE A 33 -4.81 -9.22 5.83
CA ILE A 33 -5.81 -10.30 5.77
C ILE A 33 -5.39 -11.41 4.79
N TYR A 34 -4.34 -11.21 3.99
CA TYR A 34 -3.85 -12.18 3.01
C TYR A 34 -2.66 -12.94 3.58
N GLU A 35 -2.76 -14.28 3.52
CA GLU A 35 -1.72 -15.16 4.05
C GLU A 35 -0.36 -14.88 3.39
N GLY A 36 0.68 -14.79 4.22
CA GLY A 36 2.04 -14.55 3.75
C GLY A 36 2.32 -13.11 3.34
N VAL A 37 1.39 -12.19 3.52
CA VAL A 37 1.56 -10.78 3.17
C VAL A 37 1.56 -9.93 4.44
N GLU A 38 2.67 -9.24 4.67
CA GLU A 38 2.86 -8.35 5.82
C GLU A 38 3.28 -6.96 5.35
N ALA A 39 2.98 -5.94 6.14
CA ALA A 39 3.29 -4.56 5.79
C ALA A 39 3.82 -3.77 6.99
N LYS A 40 4.68 -2.79 6.67
CA LYS A 40 5.00 -1.67 7.58
C LYS A 40 4.50 -0.40 6.92
N THR A 41 3.66 0.35 7.60
CA THR A 41 3.22 1.65 7.09
C THR A 41 4.29 2.69 7.39
N LEU A 42 4.91 3.23 6.33
CA LEU A 42 5.94 4.25 6.45
C LEU A 42 5.34 5.65 6.54
N LEU A 43 4.25 5.87 5.84
CA LEU A 43 3.55 7.15 5.79
C LEU A 43 2.08 6.90 5.48
N ILE A 44 1.20 7.54 6.22
CA ILE A 44 -0.23 7.59 5.92
C ILE A 44 -0.79 8.97 6.21
N GLU A 45 -1.57 9.50 5.27
CA GLU A 45 -2.37 10.71 5.47
C GLU A 45 -3.81 10.39 5.04
N ARG A 46 -4.68 10.20 6.03
CA ARG A 46 -6.05 9.75 5.77
C ARG A 46 -6.88 10.77 5.01
N SER A 47 -6.62 12.05 5.22
CA SER A 47 -7.38 13.11 4.55
C SER A 47 -7.15 13.18 3.05
N SER A 48 -5.98 12.79 2.57
CA SER A 48 -5.62 12.78 1.15
C SER A 48 -5.58 11.36 0.55
N GLY A 49 -5.61 10.33 1.40
CA GLY A 49 -5.45 8.94 0.95
C GLY A 49 -4.01 8.52 0.69
N LEU A 50 -3.04 9.43 0.87
CA LEU A 50 -1.63 9.12 0.61
C LEU A 50 -1.15 8.01 1.54
N LEU A 51 -0.57 6.97 0.95
CA LEU A 51 -0.08 5.81 1.68
C LEU A 51 1.22 5.31 1.06
N THR A 52 2.23 5.11 1.92
CA THR A 52 3.48 4.44 1.54
C THR A 52 3.72 3.30 2.50
N VAL A 53 3.91 2.10 1.97
CA VAL A 53 4.16 0.89 2.76
C VAL A 53 5.41 0.16 2.29
N LEU A 54 6.10 -0.47 3.23
CA LEU A 54 7.03 -1.56 2.93
C LEU A 54 6.23 -2.86 2.99
N LEU A 55 6.16 -3.58 1.90
CA LEU A 55 5.38 -4.80 1.75
C LEU A 55 6.31 -6.00 1.64
N LYS A 56 6.06 -7.02 2.45
CA LYS A 56 6.77 -8.29 2.39
C LYS A 56 5.80 -9.40 2.06
N MET A 57 6.16 -10.18 1.05
CA MET A 57 5.38 -11.32 0.60
C MET A 57 6.21 -12.59 0.69
N ALA A 58 5.69 -13.61 1.36
CA ALA A 58 6.30 -14.92 1.39
C ALA A 58 6.35 -15.53 -0.02
N PRO A 59 7.24 -16.51 -0.31
CA PRO A 59 7.25 -17.20 -1.59
C PRO A 59 5.86 -17.68 -2.01
N GLY A 60 5.41 -17.27 -3.19
CA GLY A 60 4.10 -17.63 -3.73
C GLY A 60 2.89 -16.97 -3.06
N ALA A 61 3.09 -16.12 -2.07
CA ALA A 61 1.99 -15.38 -1.45
C ALA A 61 1.25 -14.54 -2.50
N LYS A 62 -0.07 -14.45 -2.35
CA LYS A 62 -0.94 -13.85 -3.37
C LYS A 62 -1.79 -12.71 -2.81
N LEU A 63 -1.86 -11.64 -3.58
CA LEU A 63 -2.88 -10.61 -3.45
C LEU A 63 -3.97 -10.91 -4.47
N PRO A 64 -5.20 -11.20 -4.03
CA PRO A 64 -6.30 -11.48 -4.96
C PRO A 64 -6.64 -10.27 -5.81
N ASP A 65 -7.56 -10.44 -6.73
CA ASP A 65 -8.00 -9.40 -7.65
C ASP A 65 -8.35 -8.10 -6.91
N HIS A 66 -7.74 -7.01 -7.34
CA HIS A 66 -7.94 -5.68 -6.76
C HIS A 66 -7.83 -4.60 -7.83
N GLU A 67 -8.45 -3.47 -7.52
CA GLU A 67 -8.47 -2.28 -8.38
C GLU A 67 -7.53 -1.22 -7.82
N HIS A 68 -6.68 -0.68 -8.68
CA HIS A 68 -5.92 0.53 -8.39
C HIS A 68 -6.83 1.73 -8.64
N VAL A 69 -7.42 2.26 -7.58
CA VAL A 69 -8.38 3.38 -7.68
C VAL A 69 -7.73 4.60 -8.32
N LEU A 70 -6.51 4.89 -7.88
CA LEU A 70 -5.60 5.86 -8.49
C LEU A 70 -4.25 5.18 -8.77
N ILE A 71 -3.25 5.95 -9.18
CA ILE A 71 -1.93 5.38 -9.51
C ILE A 71 -1.29 4.73 -8.29
N GLU A 72 -0.76 3.53 -8.49
CA GLU A 72 0.16 2.86 -7.57
C GLU A 72 1.56 2.80 -8.17
N GLN A 73 2.56 3.05 -7.36
CA GLN A 73 3.97 2.92 -7.71
C GLN A 73 4.62 1.88 -6.80
N THR A 74 5.41 0.97 -7.38
CA THR A 74 6.08 -0.08 -6.62
C THR A 74 7.53 -0.21 -7.07
N TRP A 75 8.44 -0.18 -6.10
CA TRP A 75 9.85 -0.49 -6.29
C TRP A 75 10.17 -1.78 -5.56
N VAL A 76 10.60 -2.80 -6.29
CA VAL A 76 10.99 -4.09 -5.71
C VAL A 76 12.42 -4.00 -5.19
N LEU A 77 12.62 -4.32 -3.92
CA LEU A 77 13.91 -4.29 -3.22
C LEU A 77 14.59 -5.67 -3.23
N GLU A 78 13.81 -6.72 -3.03
CA GLU A 78 14.27 -8.11 -2.98
C GLU A 78 13.23 -9.02 -3.61
N GLY A 79 13.67 -10.14 -4.19
CA GLY A 79 12.78 -11.11 -4.82
C GLY A 79 12.06 -10.58 -6.04
N SER A 80 10.77 -10.86 -6.15
CA SER A 80 9.96 -10.42 -7.28
C SER A 80 8.47 -10.29 -6.94
N LEU A 81 7.82 -9.40 -7.68
CA LEU A 81 6.37 -9.27 -7.73
C LEU A 81 5.92 -9.60 -9.14
N GLU A 82 5.01 -10.53 -9.27
CA GLU A 82 4.53 -11.06 -10.55
C GLU A 82 3.03 -10.80 -10.72
N CYS A 83 2.61 -10.66 -11.95
CA CYS A 83 1.20 -10.59 -12.34
C CYS A 83 1.04 -11.14 -13.76
N GLY A 84 -0.19 -11.17 -14.28
CA GLY A 84 -0.45 -11.65 -15.63
C GLY A 84 0.27 -10.88 -16.75
N GLU A 85 0.72 -9.66 -16.47
CA GLU A 85 1.41 -8.81 -17.46
C GLU A 85 2.94 -9.00 -17.46
N GLY A 86 3.52 -9.51 -16.36
CA GLY A 86 4.96 -9.69 -16.28
C GLY A 86 5.50 -9.81 -14.86
N VAL A 87 6.82 -9.69 -14.76
CA VAL A 87 7.58 -9.85 -13.53
C VAL A 87 8.38 -8.58 -13.25
N CYS A 88 8.23 -8.04 -12.04
CA CYS A 88 9.05 -6.95 -11.53
C CYS A 88 10.05 -7.54 -10.52
N ARG A 89 11.34 -7.43 -10.81
CA ARG A 89 12.42 -8.01 -9.99
C ARG A 89 13.11 -6.94 -9.14
N ALA A 90 13.94 -7.38 -8.22
CA ALA A 90 14.76 -6.50 -7.41
C ALA A 90 15.49 -5.46 -8.26
N GLY A 91 15.41 -4.19 -7.85
CA GLY A 91 15.95 -3.05 -8.58
C GLY A 91 15.07 -2.51 -9.69
N GLN A 92 13.91 -3.12 -9.93
CA GLN A 92 12.95 -2.66 -10.94
C GLN A 92 11.77 -1.94 -10.31
N PHE A 93 11.12 -1.12 -11.12
CA PHE A 93 10.00 -0.28 -10.76
C PHE A 93 8.82 -0.57 -11.69
N VAL A 94 7.64 -0.64 -11.14
CA VAL A 94 6.39 -0.74 -11.88
C VAL A 94 5.39 0.26 -11.36
N TRP A 95 4.63 0.89 -12.24
CA TRP A 95 3.49 1.70 -11.84
C TRP A 95 2.23 1.21 -12.53
N ARG A 96 1.13 1.33 -11.81
CA ARG A 96 -0.18 0.86 -12.27
C ARG A 96 -1.08 2.05 -12.55
N PRO A 97 -1.65 2.15 -13.76
CA PRO A 97 -2.59 3.23 -14.06
C PRO A 97 -3.82 3.20 -13.16
N ALA A 98 -4.39 4.38 -12.90
CA ALA A 98 -5.67 4.49 -12.22
C ALA A 98 -6.75 3.71 -12.96
N GLY A 99 -7.56 2.95 -12.23
CA GLY A 99 -8.61 2.10 -12.79
C GLY A 99 -8.14 0.72 -13.24
N SER A 100 -6.84 0.44 -13.25
CA SER A 100 -6.36 -0.89 -13.62
C SER A 100 -6.66 -1.92 -12.53
N ARG A 101 -6.79 -3.17 -12.93
CA ARG A 101 -7.21 -4.26 -12.06
C ARG A 101 -6.43 -5.53 -12.36
N HIS A 102 -5.95 -6.23 -11.32
CA HIS A 102 -5.19 -7.45 -11.47
C HIS A 102 -5.09 -8.26 -10.18
N GLU A 103 -4.61 -9.49 -10.30
CA GLU A 103 -4.03 -10.26 -9.21
C GLU A 103 -2.52 -10.08 -9.23
N ALA A 104 -1.86 -10.25 -8.09
CA ALA A 104 -0.41 -10.22 -7.99
C ALA A 104 0.08 -11.29 -7.01
N TRP A 105 1.29 -11.80 -7.21
CA TRP A 105 1.89 -12.79 -6.33
C TRP A 105 3.41 -12.60 -6.25
N ALA A 106 3.99 -13.08 -5.17
CA ALA A 106 5.44 -13.12 -5.05
C ALA A 106 6.00 -14.32 -5.82
N GLY A 107 7.18 -14.15 -6.37
CA GLY A 107 7.92 -15.24 -7.01
C GLY A 107 8.44 -16.28 -6.02
N PRO A 108 9.25 -17.26 -6.49
CA PRO A 108 9.73 -18.39 -5.69
C PRO A 108 10.59 -18.00 -4.48
N GLU A 109 11.19 -16.81 -4.51
CA GLU A 109 12.03 -16.29 -3.42
C GLU A 109 11.29 -15.29 -2.52
N GLY A 110 9.99 -15.10 -2.72
CA GLY A 110 9.23 -14.06 -2.06
C GLY A 110 9.47 -12.69 -2.67
N GLY A 111 9.04 -11.66 -1.96
CA GLY A 111 9.24 -10.28 -2.41
C GLY A 111 9.27 -9.30 -1.25
N LEU A 112 10.12 -8.29 -1.38
CA LEU A 112 10.15 -7.11 -0.50
C LEU A 112 10.11 -5.88 -1.40
N MET A 113 9.16 -4.96 -1.14
CA MET A 113 8.94 -3.81 -2.02
C MET A 113 8.40 -2.61 -1.27
N ILE A 114 8.67 -1.43 -1.80
CA ILE A 114 8.01 -0.19 -1.37
C ILE A 114 6.86 0.06 -2.34
N ALA A 115 5.65 0.21 -1.82
CA ALA A 115 4.48 0.56 -2.58
C ALA A 115 3.95 1.94 -2.13
N MET A 116 3.71 2.81 -3.10
CA MET A 116 3.23 4.17 -2.89
C MET A 116 1.88 4.33 -3.59
N PHE A 117 0.87 4.70 -2.83
CA PHE A 117 -0.50 4.85 -3.30
C PHE A 117 -0.96 6.29 -3.15
N GLN A 118 -1.62 6.83 -4.15
CA GLN A 118 -2.38 8.08 -3.99
C GLN A 118 -3.61 7.84 -3.13
N ILE A 119 -4.19 6.65 -3.24
CA ILE A 119 -5.24 6.14 -2.37
C ILE A 119 -5.16 4.62 -2.34
N PRO A 120 -5.48 3.95 -1.21
CA PRO A 120 -5.40 2.50 -1.13
C PRO A 120 -6.25 1.76 -2.16
N ASN A 121 -5.77 0.61 -2.60
CA ASN A 121 -6.47 -0.26 -3.55
C ASN A 121 -7.77 -0.80 -2.96
N ARG A 122 -8.71 -1.14 -3.85
CA ARG A 122 -9.94 -1.84 -3.50
C ARG A 122 -9.80 -3.33 -3.79
N PHE A 123 -9.99 -4.13 -2.75
CA PHE A 123 -10.18 -5.56 -2.86
C PHE A 123 -11.68 -5.86 -2.70
N TYR A 124 -12.23 -6.75 -3.50
CA TYR A 124 -13.65 -7.03 -3.47
C TYR A 124 -13.92 -8.36 -2.76
N GLU A 125 -14.78 -8.33 -1.74
CA GLU A 125 -15.32 -9.52 -1.09
C GLU A 125 -16.35 -10.20 -1.99
N LYS A 126 -16.70 -11.45 -1.66
CA LYS A 126 -17.68 -12.23 -2.43
C LYS A 126 -19.07 -11.57 -2.49
N ASP A 127 -19.42 -10.79 -1.47
CA ASP A 127 -20.67 -10.02 -1.40
C ASP A 127 -20.61 -8.69 -2.17
N GLY A 128 -19.48 -8.39 -2.82
CA GLY A 128 -19.26 -7.15 -3.58
C GLY A 128 -18.78 -5.97 -2.75
N ARG A 129 -18.66 -6.12 -1.42
CA ARG A 129 -18.14 -5.05 -0.56
C ARG A 129 -16.66 -4.84 -0.81
N ALA A 130 -16.23 -3.58 -0.93
CA ALA A 130 -14.84 -3.22 -1.09
C ALA A 130 -14.14 -3.05 0.26
N ILE A 131 -12.93 -3.61 0.36
CA ILE A 131 -12.05 -3.50 1.54
C ILE A 131 -10.65 -3.09 1.10
N ASP A 132 -9.86 -2.55 2.02
CA ASP A 132 -8.43 -2.36 1.80
C ASP A 132 -7.64 -3.63 2.21
N PHE A 133 -6.32 -3.64 1.99
CA PHE A 133 -5.49 -4.83 2.26
C PHE A 133 -5.38 -5.17 3.76
N LEU A 134 -5.73 -4.26 4.66
CA LEU A 134 -5.83 -4.52 6.09
C LEU A 134 -7.23 -5.02 6.51
N GLY A 135 -8.19 -5.09 5.59
CA GLY A 135 -9.54 -5.55 5.84
C GLY A 135 -10.51 -4.47 6.28
N ASN A 136 -10.13 -3.20 6.24
CA ASN A 136 -11.02 -2.10 6.56
C ASN A 136 -12.04 -1.87 5.43
N ASP A 137 -13.26 -1.51 5.79
CA ASP A 137 -14.26 -1.07 4.81
C ASP A 137 -13.73 0.12 4.01
N TRP A 138 -13.57 -0.07 2.71
CA TRP A 138 -12.94 0.93 1.85
C TRP A 138 -13.74 2.23 1.78
N LYS A 139 -15.06 2.10 1.64
CA LYS A 139 -15.94 3.27 1.53
C LYS A 139 -15.90 4.12 2.80
N LYS A 140 -15.97 3.51 3.97
CA LYS A 140 -15.88 4.23 5.24
C LYS A 140 -14.53 4.89 5.46
N SER A 141 -13.45 4.20 5.04
CA SER A 141 -12.10 4.66 5.33
C SER A 141 -11.57 5.70 4.33
N TRP A 142 -11.98 5.63 3.05
CA TRP A 142 -11.28 6.33 1.99
C TRP A 142 -12.15 7.14 1.02
N SER A 143 -13.50 7.02 1.05
CA SER A 143 -14.35 7.72 0.10
C SER A 143 -14.23 9.25 0.19
N GLU A 144 -14.10 9.79 1.38
CA GLU A 144 -13.95 11.24 1.58
C GLU A 144 -12.65 11.75 0.94
N ALA A 145 -11.54 11.03 1.12
CA ALA A 145 -10.27 11.36 0.47
C ALA A 145 -10.37 11.26 -1.06
N TYR A 146 -11.05 10.23 -1.54
CA TYR A 146 -11.25 10.04 -2.98
C TYR A 146 -12.07 11.17 -3.61
N GLU A 147 -13.16 11.58 -2.98
CA GLU A 147 -13.99 12.69 -3.45
C GLU A 147 -13.20 14.01 -3.52
N ARG A 148 -12.35 14.28 -2.53
CA ARG A 148 -11.47 15.45 -2.56
C ARG A 148 -10.47 15.43 -3.71
N LEU A 149 -9.90 14.26 -4.01
CA LEU A 149 -8.97 14.11 -5.13
C LEU A 149 -9.66 14.29 -6.48
N GLU A 150 -10.88 13.80 -6.63
CA GLU A 150 -11.66 14.01 -7.85
C GLU A 150 -12.03 15.48 -8.07
N THR A 151 -12.44 16.18 -7.03
CA THR A 151 -12.81 17.61 -7.12
C THR A 151 -11.62 18.52 -7.34
N ALA A 152 -10.41 18.12 -6.91
CA ALA A 152 -9.19 18.90 -7.09
C ALA A 152 -8.65 18.89 -8.53
N ASN A 153 -9.14 18.00 -9.37
CA ASN A 153 -8.68 17.84 -10.77
C ASN A 153 -9.46 18.70 -11.79
N PHE A 154 -10.23 19.65 -11.33
CA PHE A 154 -10.99 20.57 -12.17
C PHE A 154 -10.57 22.02 -12.03
#